data_f34aa664d91afd891745bb9c25b5e146
#
_entry.id   f34aa664d91afd891745bb9c25b5e146
#
_cell.length_a   1.000
_cell.length_b   1.000
_cell.length_c   1.000
_cell.angle_alpha   90.00
_cell.angle_beta   90.00
_cell.angle_gamma   90.00
#
_symmetry.space_group_name_H-M   'P 1'
#
loop_
_entity.id
_entity.type
_entity.pdbx_description
1 polymer ?
#
loop_
_entity_poly.entity_id
_entity_poly.type
_entity_poly.pdbx_seq_one_letter_code
_entity_poly.pdbx_strand_id
1 'polypeptide(L)'
;MHLERKTIENDEDYLRQISKPVDFKTEEYKDAIKELDYFCKNDDNVMAMASVQVGIPLRLIYLKKTDLNRLEDDYNEERVLINPKIIKEEGLTRYWEACASCLNYTGLVERPYKIEVEYYDIEGKKHREIFEGFESTVLSHEIDHLNGILHIDIALKIRELTKEERKELRKKEPYQIIQKDGEYTPTKQRISPKTLKEFVKEFPIFKGQKEKPYIILLDGYTGMGKTTVSKELAKQDNSIILNNDEVRAFLNDYKDTTNLKDELQKYRLKRLLLNKNSCICDSCLCHNYQEKLEYYKKLGYPYYIIRLDCSEEVVKERLEKRVVNKDNASIATFNNYLWMKENVERVPLELIDFTINTEEDIKLQVKEFISKYRL
;
A
#
# COMPACT_ATOMS: atom_id res chain seq x y z
N MET A 1 -21.54 -19.88 -12.31
CA MET A 1 -21.37 -18.40 -12.21
C MET A 1 -20.43 -17.98 -13.33
N HIS A 2 -20.63 -16.85 -13.99
CA HIS A 2 -19.65 -16.39 -15.00
C HIS A 2 -18.53 -15.67 -14.25
N LEU A 3 -17.36 -16.34 -14.10
CA LEU A 3 -16.22 -15.75 -13.43
C LEU A 3 -15.56 -14.70 -14.33
N GLU A 4 -15.27 -13.54 -13.77
CA GLU A 4 -14.57 -12.47 -14.45
C GLU A 4 -13.33 -12.05 -13.64
N ARG A 5 -12.25 -11.73 -14.35
CA ARG A 5 -11.02 -11.27 -13.71
C ARG A 5 -11.24 -9.90 -13.06
N LYS A 6 -10.94 -9.81 -11.79
CA LYS A 6 -11.01 -8.57 -11.00
C LYS A 6 -9.72 -7.77 -11.16
N THR A 7 -9.86 -6.46 -11.36
CA THR A 7 -8.72 -5.55 -11.55
C THR A 7 -8.77 -4.39 -10.56
N ILE A 8 -7.61 -3.79 -10.28
CA ILE A 8 -7.54 -2.65 -9.36
C ILE A 8 -8.26 -1.41 -9.88
N GLU A 9 -8.44 -1.30 -11.21
CA GLU A 9 -9.14 -0.17 -11.83
C GLU A 9 -10.64 -0.21 -11.54
N ASN A 10 -11.23 -1.42 -11.47
CA ASN A 10 -12.67 -1.60 -11.35
C ASN A 10 -13.11 -2.24 -10.03
N ASP A 11 -12.30 -3.09 -9.44
CA ASP A 11 -12.69 -3.98 -8.34
C ASP A 11 -11.71 -3.89 -7.15
N GLU A 12 -11.02 -2.76 -6.92
CA GLU A 12 -9.98 -2.69 -5.89
C GLU A 12 -10.50 -3.08 -4.52
N ASP A 13 -11.67 -2.60 -4.11
CA ASP A 13 -12.26 -2.94 -2.80
C ASP A 13 -12.52 -4.43 -2.66
N TYR A 14 -12.88 -5.10 -3.76
CA TYR A 14 -13.04 -6.55 -3.76
C TYR A 14 -11.71 -7.28 -3.59
N LEU A 15 -10.67 -6.87 -4.33
CA LEU A 15 -9.32 -7.43 -4.23
C LEU A 15 -8.65 -7.19 -2.87
N ARG A 16 -9.10 -6.17 -2.14
CA ARG A 16 -8.59 -5.83 -0.80
C ARG A 16 -9.27 -6.60 0.33
N GLN A 17 -10.25 -7.43 0.03
CA GLN A 17 -10.89 -8.26 1.05
C GLN A 17 -9.95 -9.35 1.56
N ILE A 18 -10.09 -9.68 2.83
CA ILE A 18 -9.50 -10.91 3.37
C ILE A 18 -10.45 -12.05 3.01
N SER A 19 -9.99 -12.98 2.19
CA SER A 19 -10.74 -14.15 1.77
C SER A 19 -11.15 -15.01 2.97
N LYS A 20 -12.40 -15.49 2.96
CA LYS A 20 -12.97 -16.30 4.04
C LYS A 20 -12.38 -17.71 4.00
N PRO A 21 -12.06 -18.31 5.14
CA PRO A 21 -11.71 -19.72 5.17
C PRO A 21 -12.87 -20.59 4.62
N VAL A 22 -12.51 -21.63 3.90
CA VAL A 22 -13.45 -22.70 3.53
C VAL A 22 -13.89 -23.43 4.79
N ASP A 23 -15.19 -23.60 4.97
CA ASP A 23 -15.77 -24.47 5.98
C ASP A 23 -16.14 -25.81 5.34
N PHE A 24 -15.42 -26.88 5.66
CA PHE A 24 -15.66 -28.24 5.14
C PHE A 24 -16.96 -28.86 5.59
N LYS A 25 -17.70 -28.22 6.50
CA LYS A 25 -19.05 -28.67 6.91
C LYS A 25 -20.14 -28.31 5.90
N THR A 26 -19.84 -27.40 4.96
CA THR A 26 -20.74 -27.00 3.87
C THR A 26 -20.25 -27.57 2.55
N GLU A 27 -21.14 -27.68 1.55
CA GLU A 27 -20.79 -28.18 0.22
C GLU A 27 -20.48 -27.02 -0.79
N GLU A 28 -20.73 -25.79 -0.40
CA GLU A 28 -20.63 -24.60 -1.29
C GLU A 28 -19.23 -24.39 -1.89
N TYR A 29 -18.20 -24.79 -1.15
CA TYR A 29 -16.82 -24.65 -1.63
C TYR A 29 -16.49 -25.57 -2.81
N LYS A 30 -17.19 -26.69 -2.97
CA LYS A 30 -16.92 -27.67 -4.04
C LYS A 30 -17.22 -27.09 -5.42
N ASP A 31 -18.28 -26.30 -5.54
CA ASP A 31 -18.62 -25.63 -6.79
C ASP A 31 -17.64 -24.48 -7.05
N ALA A 32 -17.25 -23.75 -6.02
CA ALA A 32 -16.22 -22.72 -6.14
C ALA A 32 -14.88 -23.27 -6.62
N ILE A 33 -14.48 -24.46 -6.15
CA ILE A 33 -13.26 -25.16 -6.63
C ILE A 33 -13.39 -25.53 -8.11
N LYS A 34 -14.51 -26.12 -8.52
CA LYS A 34 -14.75 -26.50 -9.93
C LYS A 34 -14.72 -25.28 -10.86
N GLU A 35 -15.35 -24.18 -10.45
CA GLU A 35 -15.36 -22.94 -11.21
C GLU A 35 -13.96 -22.32 -11.34
N LEU A 36 -13.18 -22.29 -10.25
CA LEU A 36 -11.80 -21.80 -10.25
C LEU A 36 -10.91 -22.68 -11.14
N ASP A 37 -10.98 -24.00 -10.98
CA ASP A 37 -10.22 -24.97 -11.78
C ASP A 37 -10.54 -24.82 -13.27
N TYR A 38 -11.83 -24.76 -13.61
CA TYR A 38 -12.28 -24.58 -14.99
C TYR A 38 -11.79 -23.26 -15.60
N PHE A 39 -11.87 -22.16 -14.84
CA PHE A 39 -11.39 -20.84 -15.29
C PHE A 39 -9.89 -20.88 -15.58
N CYS A 40 -9.10 -21.42 -14.65
CA CYS A 40 -7.65 -21.44 -14.75
C CYS A 40 -7.13 -22.38 -15.84
N LYS A 41 -7.77 -23.53 -16.04
CA LYS A 41 -7.40 -24.50 -17.09
C LYS A 41 -7.65 -23.96 -18.51
N ASN A 42 -8.59 -23.04 -18.66
CA ASN A 42 -8.91 -22.42 -19.96
C ASN A 42 -8.12 -21.12 -20.24
N ASP A 43 -7.14 -20.76 -19.40
CA ASP A 43 -6.25 -19.62 -19.62
C ASP A 43 -4.78 -20.08 -19.54
N ASP A 44 -4.15 -20.22 -20.69
CA ASP A 44 -2.74 -20.69 -20.81
C ASP A 44 -1.73 -19.75 -20.12
N ASN A 45 -2.13 -18.51 -19.77
CA ASN A 45 -1.25 -17.56 -19.09
C ASN A 45 -1.28 -17.70 -17.56
N VAL A 46 -2.17 -18.54 -17.02
CA VAL A 46 -2.29 -18.75 -15.57
C VAL A 46 -1.26 -19.78 -15.11
N MET A 47 -0.34 -19.34 -14.25
CA MET A 47 0.57 -20.21 -13.49
C MET A 47 0.02 -20.53 -12.10
N ALA A 48 -0.59 -19.53 -11.48
CA ALA A 48 -1.31 -19.63 -10.21
C ALA A 48 -2.39 -18.54 -10.19
N MET A 49 -3.42 -18.73 -9.37
CA MET A 49 -4.53 -17.78 -9.23
C MET A 49 -5.17 -17.89 -7.85
N ALA A 50 -5.19 -16.82 -7.12
CA ALA A 50 -6.02 -16.72 -5.93
C ALA A 50 -7.49 -16.49 -6.33
N SER A 51 -8.40 -17.22 -5.72
CA SER A 51 -9.83 -17.20 -6.06
C SER A 51 -10.49 -15.82 -5.99
N VAL A 52 -10.00 -14.94 -5.12
CA VAL A 52 -10.49 -13.55 -5.03
C VAL A 52 -10.28 -12.75 -6.32
N GLN A 53 -9.26 -13.10 -7.12
CA GLN A 53 -8.98 -12.44 -8.40
C GLN A 53 -10.03 -12.74 -9.49
N VAL A 54 -10.87 -13.72 -9.26
CA VAL A 54 -11.96 -14.11 -10.18
C VAL A 54 -13.35 -14.05 -9.54
N GLY A 55 -13.46 -13.37 -8.40
CA GLY A 55 -14.75 -13.09 -7.77
C GLY A 55 -15.20 -14.15 -6.74
N ILE A 56 -14.34 -15.08 -6.33
CA ILE A 56 -14.62 -16.08 -5.31
C ILE A 56 -13.97 -15.65 -3.98
N PRO A 57 -14.75 -15.24 -2.94
CA PRO A 57 -14.21 -14.67 -1.70
C PRO A 57 -13.77 -15.73 -0.68
N LEU A 58 -13.32 -16.90 -1.13
CA LEU A 58 -12.85 -18.02 -0.30
C LEU A 58 -11.32 -18.12 -0.35
N ARG A 59 -10.72 -18.78 0.63
CA ARG A 59 -9.27 -19.01 0.65
C ARG A 59 -8.92 -20.23 -0.20
N LEU A 60 -8.88 -20.03 -1.52
CA LEU A 60 -8.52 -21.02 -2.52
C LEU A 60 -7.40 -20.48 -3.42
N ILE A 61 -6.42 -21.30 -3.74
CA ILE A 61 -5.39 -21.01 -4.73
C ILE A 61 -5.35 -22.16 -5.72
N TYR A 62 -5.56 -21.85 -7.01
CA TYR A 62 -5.17 -22.75 -8.09
C TYR A 62 -3.66 -22.60 -8.32
N LEU A 63 -2.95 -23.72 -8.38
CA LEU A 63 -1.52 -23.77 -8.62
C LEU A 63 -1.24 -24.78 -9.73
N LYS A 64 -0.62 -24.28 -10.79
CA LYS A 64 -0.04 -25.12 -11.84
C LYS A 64 1.44 -25.30 -11.51
N LYS A 65 1.86 -26.53 -11.28
CA LYS A 65 3.26 -26.82 -11.00
C LYS A 65 4.08 -26.56 -12.24
N THR A 66 4.84 -25.49 -12.24
CA THR A 66 5.80 -25.17 -13.29
C THR A 66 7.19 -25.25 -12.69
N ASP A 67 7.89 -26.34 -12.96
CA ASP A 67 9.34 -26.36 -12.70
C ASP A 67 10.03 -25.49 -13.75
N LEU A 68 10.27 -24.24 -13.42
CA LEU A 68 10.97 -23.31 -14.29
C LEU A 68 12.43 -23.73 -14.57
N ASN A 69 12.93 -24.71 -13.85
CA ASN A 69 14.26 -25.29 -14.05
C ASN A 69 14.24 -26.56 -14.90
N ARG A 70 13.05 -27.09 -15.23
CA ARG A 70 12.89 -28.28 -16.07
C ARG A 70 12.10 -27.91 -17.32
N LEU A 71 12.81 -27.85 -18.44
CA LEU A 71 12.27 -27.69 -19.80
C LEU A 71 11.59 -28.98 -20.33
N GLU A 72 11.27 -29.95 -19.48
CA GLU A 72 10.64 -31.22 -19.86
C GLU A 72 9.15 -31.15 -19.57
N ASP A 73 8.35 -31.37 -20.60
CA ASP A 73 6.90 -31.23 -20.72
C ASP A 73 6.03 -32.15 -19.82
N ASP A 74 6.59 -32.89 -18.89
CA ASP A 74 5.88 -33.99 -18.17
C ASP A 74 5.40 -33.64 -16.76
N TYR A 75 5.43 -32.38 -16.30
CA TYR A 75 4.96 -31.99 -14.97
C TYR A 75 3.86 -30.94 -15.00
N ASN A 76 2.66 -31.31 -15.47
CA ASN A 76 1.43 -30.53 -15.31
C ASN A 76 0.61 -31.05 -14.13
N GLU A 77 1.13 -31.02 -12.93
CA GLU A 77 0.32 -31.29 -11.75
C GLU A 77 -0.42 -30.01 -11.35
N GLU A 78 -1.67 -29.94 -11.76
CA GLU A 78 -2.58 -28.86 -11.39
C GLU A 78 -3.30 -29.24 -10.12
N ARG A 79 -3.34 -28.31 -9.15
CA ARG A 79 -3.99 -28.56 -7.87
C ARG A 79 -4.60 -27.29 -7.27
N VAL A 80 -5.59 -27.48 -6.43
CA VAL A 80 -6.17 -26.39 -5.63
C VAL A 80 -5.76 -26.55 -4.18
N LEU A 81 -5.14 -25.51 -3.63
CA LEU A 81 -4.78 -25.42 -2.20
C LEU A 81 -5.92 -24.71 -1.47
N ILE A 82 -6.48 -25.36 -0.45
CA ILE A 82 -7.59 -24.85 0.35
C ILE A 82 -7.07 -24.36 1.70
N ASN A 83 -7.45 -23.17 2.10
CA ASN A 83 -7.03 -22.52 3.34
C ASN A 83 -5.50 -22.46 3.52
N PRO A 84 -4.72 -22.10 2.49
CA PRO A 84 -3.27 -22.08 2.59
C PRO A 84 -2.81 -21.04 3.62
N LYS A 85 -1.77 -21.42 4.38
CA LYS A 85 -1.13 -20.59 5.41
C LYS A 85 0.37 -20.83 5.42
N ILE A 86 1.16 -19.79 5.25
CA ILE A 86 2.61 -19.85 5.47
C ILE A 86 2.85 -20.00 6.97
N ILE A 87 3.64 -20.99 7.36
CA ILE A 87 4.00 -21.28 8.76
C ILE A 87 5.47 -21.06 9.05
N LYS A 88 6.32 -21.00 8.01
CA LYS A 88 7.74 -20.66 8.12
C LYS A 88 8.20 -19.95 6.84
N GLU A 89 9.09 -18.97 6.99
CA GLU A 89 9.71 -18.21 5.90
C GLU A 89 11.23 -18.16 6.14
N GLU A 90 12.01 -18.46 5.08
CA GLU A 90 13.48 -18.46 5.15
C GLU A 90 14.07 -17.88 3.86
N GLY A 91 15.27 -17.29 4.01
CA GLY A 91 16.04 -16.71 2.90
C GLY A 91 15.39 -15.46 2.31
N LEU A 92 15.96 -14.98 1.20
CA LEU A 92 15.51 -13.74 0.53
C LEU A 92 15.74 -13.82 -0.97
N THR A 93 14.71 -13.46 -1.73
CA THR A 93 14.78 -13.29 -3.18
C THR A 93 14.26 -11.93 -3.59
N ARG A 94 14.55 -11.51 -4.82
CA ARG A 94 14.06 -10.26 -5.39
C ARG A 94 13.67 -10.46 -6.85
N TYR A 95 12.49 -9.99 -7.22
CA TYR A 95 11.97 -10.13 -8.57
C TYR A 95 11.01 -9.01 -8.97
N TRP A 96 10.97 -8.69 -10.27
CA TRP A 96 9.99 -7.82 -10.87
C TRP A 96 8.68 -8.58 -11.11
N GLU A 97 7.78 -8.53 -10.12
CA GLU A 97 6.47 -9.17 -10.20
C GLU A 97 5.49 -8.39 -11.08
N ALA A 98 4.55 -9.12 -11.64
CA ALA A 98 3.40 -8.58 -12.33
C ALA A 98 2.19 -9.45 -12.00
N CYS A 99 1.02 -8.86 -12.01
CA CYS A 99 -0.22 -9.49 -11.62
C CYS A 99 -1.30 -9.24 -12.66
N ALA A 100 -2.12 -10.26 -12.92
CA ALA A 100 -3.27 -10.14 -13.80
C ALA A 100 -4.34 -9.15 -13.29
N SER A 101 -4.36 -8.91 -11.97
CA SER A 101 -5.24 -7.92 -11.33
C SER A 101 -4.65 -6.50 -11.30
N CYS A 102 -3.38 -6.32 -11.71
CA CYS A 102 -2.68 -5.02 -11.75
C CYS A 102 -1.99 -4.87 -13.11
N LEU A 103 -2.76 -4.85 -14.21
CA LEU A 103 -2.31 -5.12 -15.58
C LEU A 103 -1.10 -4.30 -16.04
N ASN A 104 -1.04 -3.03 -15.71
CA ASN A 104 0.01 -2.12 -16.19
C ASN A 104 1.15 -1.93 -15.18
N TYR A 105 1.01 -2.45 -13.97
CA TYR A 105 1.99 -2.24 -12.92
C TYR A 105 2.91 -3.46 -12.76
N THR A 106 4.20 -3.19 -12.66
CA THR A 106 5.19 -4.17 -12.24
C THR A 106 5.96 -3.65 -11.03
N GLY A 107 6.18 -4.50 -10.04
CA GLY A 107 6.81 -4.16 -8.79
C GLY A 107 8.06 -4.98 -8.53
N LEU A 108 9.16 -4.33 -8.10
CA LEU A 108 10.33 -5.03 -7.58
C LEU A 108 10.02 -5.46 -6.15
N VAL A 109 9.78 -6.75 -5.97
CA VAL A 109 9.32 -7.33 -4.68
C VAL A 109 10.39 -8.23 -4.10
N GLU A 110 10.51 -8.20 -2.78
CA GLU A 110 11.29 -9.15 -2.00
C GLU A 110 10.38 -10.23 -1.43
N ARG A 111 10.80 -11.50 -1.59
CA ARG A 111 10.06 -12.70 -1.13
C ARG A 111 10.98 -13.64 -0.36
N PRO A 112 10.44 -14.49 0.52
CA PRO A 112 11.24 -15.58 1.07
C PRO A 112 11.68 -16.54 -0.03
N TYR A 113 12.92 -17.00 0.02
CA TYR A 113 13.42 -18.03 -0.88
C TYR A 113 12.73 -19.37 -0.65
N LYS A 114 12.38 -19.67 0.60
CA LYS A 114 11.75 -20.90 1.04
C LYS A 114 10.58 -20.58 1.96
N ILE A 115 9.44 -21.19 1.69
CA ILE A 115 8.26 -21.15 2.57
C ILE A 115 7.81 -22.56 2.91
N GLU A 116 7.37 -22.75 4.14
CA GLU A 116 6.61 -23.93 4.54
C GLU A 116 5.14 -23.57 4.64
N VAL A 117 4.29 -24.28 3.90
CA VAL A 117 2.85 -23.98 3.79
C VAL A 117 2.03 -25.13 4.28
N GLU A 118 1.06 -24.83 5.15
CA GLU A 118 0.01 -25.73 5.56
C GLU A 118 -1.25 -25.43 4.74
N TYR A 119 -1.89 -26.46 4.18
CA TYR A 119 -3.11 -26.33 3.40
C TYR A 119 -3.91 -27.63 3.42
N TYR A 120 -5.12 -27.62 2.85
CA TYR A 120 -5.94 -28.80 2.63
C TYR A 120 -6.09 -29.04 1.13
N ASP A 121 -6.16 -30.31 0.73
CA ASP A 121 -6.54 -30.71 -0.63
C ASP A 121 -8.07 -30.74 -0.82
N ILE A 122 -8.51 -31.14 -2.02
CA ILE A 122 -9.93 -31.19 -2.38
C ILE A 122 -10.69 -32.30 -1.63
N GLU A 123 -10.01 -33.31 -1.10
CA GLU A 123 -10.53 -34.35 -0.24
C GLU A 123 -10.62 -33.92 1.24
N GLY A 124 -10.12 -32.70 1.58
CA GLY A 124 -10.09 -32.17 2.94
C GLY A 124 -8.96 -32.75 3.79
N LYS A 125 -7.99 -33.40 3.18
CA LYS A 125 -6.77 -33.87 3.86
C LYS A 125 -5.79 -32.74 4.04
N LYS A 126 -5.23 -32.64 5.25
CA LYS A 126 -4.24 -31.63 5.60
C LYS A 126 -2.85 -32.00 5.09
N HIS A 127 -2.18 -31.04 4.49
CA HIS A 127 -0.82 -31.13 3.98
C HIS A 127 0.07 -30.08 4.62
N ARG A 128 1.36 -30.37 4.62
CA ARG A 128 2.43 -29.45 4.99
C ARG A 128 3.58 -29.66 4.02
N GLU A 129 3.92 -28.64 3.26
CA GLU A 129 4.83 -28.75 2.12
C GLU A 129 5.78 -27.55 2.07
N ILE A 130 6.98 -27.80 1.59
CA ILE A 130 8.02 -26.78 1.41
C ILE A 130 8.07 -26.39 -0.06
N PHE A 131 8.01 -25.07 -0.33
CA PHE A 131 8.19 -24.47 -1.65
C PHE A 131 9.44 -23.62 -1.64
N GLU A 132 10.27 -23.73 -2.69
CA GLU A 132 11.55 -23.04 -2.78
C GLU A 132 11.69 -22.26 -4.08
N GLY A 133 12.56 -21.24 -4.07
CA GLY A 133 12.89 -20.46 -5.25
C GLY A 133 11.70 -19.71 -5.83
N PHE A 134 11.47 -19.84 -7.13
CA PHE A 134 10.39 -19.11 -7.82
C PHE A 134 8.99 -19.61 -7.42
N GLU A 135 8.83 -20.89 -7.09
CA GLU A 135 7.55 -21.41 -6.57
C GLU A 135 7.17 -20.75 -5.24
N SER A 136 8.15 -20.54 -4.34
CA SER A 136 7.93 -19.78 -3.11
C SER A 136 7.44 -18.36 -3.41
N THR A 137 8.05 -17.69 -4.42
CA THR A 137 7.64 -16.36 -4.85
C THR A 137 6.21 -16.34 -5.37
N VAL A 138 5.84 -17.27 -6.25
CA VAL A 138 4.49 -17.36 -6.83
C VAL A 138 3.46 -17.64 -5.74
N LEU A 139 3.68 -18.65 -4.90
CA LEU A 139 2.71 -19.01 -3.87
C LEU A 139 2.56 -17.92 -2.80
N SER A 140 3.64 -17.24 -2.44
CA SER A 140 3.58 -16.07 -1.53
C SER A 140 2.74 -14.93 -2.14
N HIS A 141 2.84 -14.69 -3.45
CA HIS A 141 2.04 -13.70 -4.17
C HIS A 141 0.53 -14.05 -4.10
N GLU A 142 0.18 -15.31 -4.35
CA GLU A 142 -1.23 -15.75 -4.30
C GLU A 142 -1.79 -15.72 -2.86
N ILE A 143 -0.97 -16.07 -1.86
CA ILE A 143 -1.39 -15.97 -0.45
C ILE A 143 -1.60 -14.52 -0.04
N ASP A 144 -0.79 -13.59 -0.55
CA ASP A 144 -1.00 -12.15 -0.34
C ASP A 144 -2.36 -11.71 -0.88
N HIS A 145 -2.78 -12.15 -2.07
CA HIS A 145 -4.13 -11.86 -2.59
C HIS A 145 -5.25 -12.33 -1.66
N LEU A 146 -5.12 -13.52 -1.06
CA LEU A 146 -6.10 -14.00 -0.07
C LEU A 146 -6.14 -13.16 1.22
N ASN A 147 -5.11 -12.36 1.44
CA ASN A 147 -4.99 -11.43 2.57
C ASN A 147 -5.29 -9.97 2.18
N GLY A 148 -5.75 -9.73 0.94
CA GLY A 148 -6.05 -8.39 0.41
C GLY A 148 -4.81 -7.54 0.11
N ILE A 149 -3.65 -8.17 -0.02
CA ILE A 149 -2.36 -7.51 -0.32
C ILE A 149 -2.03 -7.70 -1.80
N LEU A 150 -1.65 -6.64 -2.47
CA LEU A 150 -1.17 -6.68 -3.85
C LEU A 150 0.35 -6.47 -3.88
N HIS A 151 1.02 -7.03 -4.90
CA HIS A 151 2.47 -6.90 -5.05
C HIS A 151 2.93 -5.43 -5.08
N ILE A 152 2.12 -4.50 -5.60
CA ILE A 152 2.40 -3.06 -5.62
C ILE A 152 2.45 -2.43 -4.22
N ASP A 153 1.82 -3.03 -3.21
CA ASP A 153 1.83 -2.50 -1.83
C ASP A 153 3.17 -2.74 -1.15
N ILE A 154 3.79 -3.88 -1.47
CA ILE A 154 5.03 -4.34 -0.84
C ILE A 154 6.26 -4.14 -1.72
N ALA A 155 6.10 -3.66 -2.95
CA ALA A 155 7.19 -3.43 -3.88
C ALA A 155 8.15 -2.33 -3.39
N LEU A 156 9.46 -2.57 -3.53
CA LEU A 156 10.53 -1.59 -3.31
C LEU A 156 10.46 -0.47 -4.38
N LYS A 157 10.12 -0.86 -5.62
CA LYS A 157 9.97 0.04 -6.77
C LYS A 157 8.77 -0.41 -7.58
N ILE A 158 8.03 0.53 -8.16
CA ILE A 158 6.91 0.26 -9.05
C ILE A 158 7.20 0.95 -10.38
N ARG A 159 6.88 0.27 -11.49
CA ARG A 159 6.93 0.83 -12.84
C ARG A 159 5.62 0.50 -13.55
N GLU A 160 5.16 1.44 -14.35
CA GLU A 160 4.08 1.20 -15.31
C GLU A 160 4.72 0.82 -16.63
N LEU A 161 4.48 -0.42 -17.09
CA LEU A 161 5.17 -1.03 -18.22
C LEU A 161 4.21 -1.88 -19.05
N THR A 162 4.36 -1.84 -20.35
CA THR A 162 3.74 -2.80 -21.27
C THR A 162 4.27 -4.22 -21.03
N LYS A 163 3.62 -5.22 -21.62
CA LYS A 163 4.06 -6.63 -21.54
C LYS A 163 5.46 -6.81 -22.13
N GLU A 164 5.77 -6.12 -23.22
CA GLU A 164 7.04 -6.16 -23.92
C GLU A 164 8.17 -5.51 -23.11
N GLU A 165 7.94 -4.31 -22.60
CA GLU A 165 8.90 -3.59 -21.74
C GLU A 165 9.21 -4.39 -20.47
N ARG A 166 8.22 -5.05 -19.89
CA ARG A 166 8.39 -5.92 -18.72
C ARG A 166 9.27 -7.15 -19.04
N LYS A 167 9.10 -7.75 -20.22
CA LYS A 167 9.99 -8.85 -20.68
C LYS A 167 11.43 -8.38 -20.80
N GLU A 168 11.66 -7.21 -21.39
CA GLU A 168 13.01 -6.64 -21.52
C GLU A 168 13.61 -6.26 -20.16
N LEU A 169 12.81 -5.71 -19.25
CA LEU A 169 13.24 -5.44 -17.87
C LEU A 169 13.71 -6.73 -17.18
N ARG A 170 12.94 -7.80 -17.26
CA ARG A 170 13.26 -9.10 -16.63
C ARG A 170 14.47 -9.80 -17.23
N LYS A 171 14.81 -9.53 -18.49
CA LYS A 171 16.09 -9.99 -19.07
C LYS A 171 17.29 -9.25 -18.49
N LYS A 172 17.14 -7.94 -18.23
CA LYS A 172 18.20 -7.08 -17.66
C LYS A 172 18.34 -7.27 -16.14
N GLU A 173 17.23 -7.43 -15.47
CA GLU A 173 17.13 -7.61 -14.02
C GLU A 173 16.36 -8.93 -13.75
N PRO A 174 17.02 -10.10 -13.91
CA PRO A 174 16.38 -11.41 -13.74
C PRO A 174 16.06 -11.69 -12.27
N TYR A 175 15.41 -12.82 -12.02
CA TYR A 175 15.17 -13.34 -10.69
C TYR A 175 16.47 -13.47 -9.91
N GLN A 176 16.52 -12.88 -8.71
CA GLN A 176 17.71 -12.82 -7.88
C GLN A 176 17.49 -13.61 -6.59
N ILE A 177 18.37 -14.54 -6.30
CA ILE A 177 18.48 -15.19 -5.00
C ILE A 177 19.50 -14.40 -4.20
N ILE A 178 19.05 -13.69 -3.18
CA ILE A 178 19.91 -12.89 -2.29
C ILE A 178 20.47 -13.77 -1.19
N GLN A 179 19.61 -14.62 -0.61
CA GLN A 179 19.94 -15.53 0.47
C GLN A 179 19.05 -16.76 0.40
N LYS A 180 19.58 -17.97 0.55
CA LYS A 180 18.80 -19.21 0.53
C LYS A 180 18.31 -19.64 1.90
N ASP A 181 19.11 -19.45 2.93
CA ASP A 181 18.87 -19.94 4.28
C ASP A 181 18.88 -18.78 5.28
N GLY A 182 18.33 -19.01 6.48
CA GLY A 182 18.26 -18.02 7.56
C GLY A 182 16.92 -17.27 7.57
N GLU A 183 16.77 -16.36 8.51
CA GLU A 183 15.54 -15.61 8.71
C GLU A 183 15.21 -14.73 7.49
N TYR A 184 13.93 -14.74 7.08
CA TYR A 184 13.44 -13.83 6.05
C TYR A 184 13.33 -12.41 6.59
N THR A 185 14.19 -11.52 6.13
CA THR A 185 14.28 -10.12 6.54
C THR A 185 14.19 -9.21 5.31
N PRO A 186 12.97 -8.88 4.82
CA PRO A 186 12.82 -7.97 3.70
C PRO A 186 13.25 -6.55 4.04
N THR A 187 13.82 -5.83 3.07
CA THR A 187 14.22 -4.42 3.21
C THR A 187 13.03 -3.53 3.57
N LYS A 188 11.86 -3.83 2.99
CA LYS A 188 10.62 -3.15 3.29
C LYS A 188 9.79 -4.02 4.24
N GLN A 189 9.58 -3.50 5.45
CA GLN A 189 8.73 -4.20 6.41
C GLN A 189 7.31 -4.37 5.89
N ARG A 190 6.78 -5.57 6.00
CA ARG A 190 5.41 -5.88 5.59
C ARG A 190 4.42 -5.52 6.68
N ILE A 191 3.31 -4.91 6.26
CA ILE A 191 2.16 -4.75 7.14
C ILE A 191 1.52 -6.12 7.29
N SER A 192 1.34 -6.59 8.53
CA SER A 192 0.66 -7.87 8.75
C SER A 192 -0.81 -7.78 8.28
N PRO A 193 -1.41 -8.86 7.76
CA PRO A 193 -2.83 -8.86 7.37
C PRO A 193 -3.76 -8.44 8.52
N LYS A 194 -3.40 -8.79 9.76
CA LYS A 194 -4.14 -8.38 10.95
C LYS A 194 -4.07 -6.87 11.16
N THR A 195 -2.86 -6.30 11.16
CA THR A 195 -2.65 -4.85 11.31
C THR A 195 -3.36 -4.08 10.21
N LEU A 196 -3.27 -4.56 8.96
CA LEU A 196 -3.92 -3.93 7.82
C LEU A 196 -5.45 -3.95 7.94
N LYS A 197 -6.04 -5.07 8.36
CA LYS A 197 -7.47 -5.20 8.59
C LYS A 197 -7.99 -4.21 9.62
N GLU A 198 -7.30 -4.10 10.76
CA GLU A 198 -7.70 -3.17 11.81
C GLU A 198 -7.44 -1.71 11.39
N PHE A 199 -6.37 -1.46 10.64
CA PHE A 199 -6.09 -0.14 10.09
C PHE A 199 -7.18 0.33 9.12
N VAL A 200 -7.64 -0.53 8.21
CA VAL A 200 -8.74 -0.21 7.28
C VAL A 200 -10.06 -0.02 8.02
N LYS A 201 -10.29 -0.72 9.13
CA LYS A 201 -11.47 -0.54 9.98
C LYS A 201 -11.44 0.81 10.71
N GLU A 202 -10.28 1.21 11.24
CA GLU A 202 -10.08 2.50 11.90
C GLU A 202 -10.11 3.68 10.93
N PHE A 203 -9.51 3.50 9.74
CA PHE A 203 -9.43 4.51 8.68
C PHE A 203 -10.15 4.04 7.42
N PRO A 204 -11.50 3.98 7.43
CA PRO A 204 -12.27 3.50 6.29
C PRO A 204 -12.11 4.42 5.07
N ILE A 205 -12.15 3.82 3.89
CA ILE A 205 -12.04 4.54 2.61
C ILE A 205 -13.40 4.50 1.94
N PHE A 206 -13.93 5.67 1.69
CA PHE A 206 -15.19 5.85 1.00
C PHE A 206 -14.92 6.30 -0.44
N LYS A 207 -15.84 6.00 -1.34
CA LYS A 207 -15.78 6.46 -2.73
C LYS A 207 -15.94 7.98 -2.76
N GLY A 208 -14.93 8.67 -3.25
CA GLY A 208 -14.95 10.12 -3.48
C GLY A 208 -15.64 10.49 -4.79
N GLN A 209 -15.70 11.79 -5.07
CA GLN A 209 -16.38 12.35 -6.23
C GLN A 209 -15.44 13.17 -7.15
N LYS A 210 -14.15 13.28 -6.82
CA LYS A 210 -13.21 14.06 -7.64
C LYS A 210 -12.92 13.32 -8.95
N GLU A 211 -13.18 13.96 -10.08
CA GLU A 211 -12.82 13.40 -11.39
C GLU A 211 -11.30 13.25 -11.54
N LYS A 212 -10.56 14.23 -11.06
CA LYS A 212 -9.09 14.27 -11.02
C LYS A 212 -8.59 14.48 -9.59
N PRO A 213 -8.40 13.41 -8.82
CA PRO A 213 -7.85 13.52 -7.48
C PRO A 213 -6.46 14.16 -7.47
N TYR A 214 -6.12 14.85 -6.40
CA TYR A 214 -4.85 15.54 -6.22
C TYR A 214 -4.37 15.45 -4.78
N ILE A 215 -3.12 15.86 -4.55
CA ILE A 215 -2.45 15.80 -3.25
C ILE A 215 -2.02 17.21 -2.87
N ILE A 216 -2.33 17.64 -1.64
CA ILE A 216 -1.80 18.87 -1.06
C ILE A 216 -0.71 18.50 -0.07
N LEU A 217 0.46 19.12 -0.24
CA LEU A 217 1.64 18.91 0.58
C LEU A 217 1.94 20.21 1.33
N LEU A 218 2.21 20.12 2.63
CA LEU A 218 2.45 21.29 3.48
C LEU A 218 3.93 21.44 3.81
N ASP A 219 4.54 22.56 3.42
CA ASP A 219 5.90 22.96 3.79
C ASP A 219 5.86 23.90 4.97
N GLY A 220 6.23 23.43 6.15
CA GLY A 220 6.27 24.21 7.39
C GLY A 220 6.78 23.40 8.55
N TYR A 221 7.58 24.03 9.44
CA TYR A 221 8.07 23.37 10.65
C TYR A 221 6.96 23.13 11.67
N THR A 222 7.28 22.49 12.76
CA THR A 222 6.33 22.28 13.86
C THR A 222 5.85 23.63 14.43
N GLY A 223 4.60 23.72 14.85
CA GLY A 223 4.01 24.97 15.40
C GLY A 223 3.52 25.98 14.35
N MET A 224 3.84 25.81 13.06
CA MET A 224 3.49 26.76 11.99
C MET A 224 2.04 26.66 11.49
N GLY A 225 1.17 25.87 12.13
CA GLY A 225 -0.26 25.85 11.83
C GLY A 225 -0.71 24.82 10.77
N LYS A 226 0.10 23.82 10.41
CA LYS A 226 -0.25 22.79 9.41
C LYS A 226 -1.63 22.19 9.62
N THR A 227 -1.92 21.69 10.82
CA THR A 227 -3.21 21.05 11.14
C THR A 227 -4.39 22.01 11.03
N THR A 228 -4.20 23.28 11.34
CA THR A 228 -5.24 24.32 11.18
C THR A 228 -5.54 24.56 9.71
N VAL A 229 -4.50 24.69 8.89
CA VAL A 229 -4.64 24.85 7.43
C VAL A 229 -5.23 23.59 6.80
N SER A 230 -4.79 22.38 7.20
CA SER A 230 -5.35 21.13 6.73
C SER A 230 -6.84 21.00 7.01
N LYS A 231 -7.27 21.38 8.23
CA LYS A 231 -8.70 21.35 8.61
C LYS A 231 -9.53 22.34 7.78
N GLU A 232 -9.01 23.53 7.54
CA GLU A 232 -9.71 24.53 6.73
C GLU A 232 -9.79 24.11 5.26
N LEU A 233 -8.69 23.58 4.68
CA LEU A 233 -8.67 23.00 3.33
C LEU A 233 -9.70 21.87 3.20
N ALA A 234 -9.68 20.91 4.10
CA ALA A 234 -10.61 19.78 4.08
C ALA A 234 -12.09 20.24 4.18
N LYS A 235 -12.35 21.27 4.97
CA LYS A 235 -13.70 21.83 5.12
C LYS A 235 -14.21 22.48 3.83
N GLN A 236 -13.34 23.16 3.08
CA GLN A 236 -13.74 23.88 1.87
C GLN A 236 -13.75 23.02 0.62
N ASP A 237 -12.91 21.97 0.57
CA ASP A 237 -12.67 21.17 -0.62
C ASP A 237 -13.09 19.69 -0.50
N ASN A 238 -13.51 19.24 0.67
CA ASN A 238 -13.82 17.83 0.99
C ASN A 238 -12.63 16.85 0.78
N SER A 239 -11.40 17.35 0.79
CA SER A 239 -10.21 16.50 0.76
C SER A 239 -9.97 15.78 2.08
N ILE A 240 -9.37 14.60 2.03
CA ILE A 240 -9.12 13.77 3.22
C ILE A 240 -7.77 14.13 3.83
N ILE A 241 -7.76 14.42 5.14
CA ILE A 241 -6.51 14.69 5.86
C ILE A 241 -5.80 13.37 6.17
N LEU A 242 -4.52 13.31 5.85
CA LEU A 242 -3.60 12.25 6.24
C LEU A 242 -2.67 12.76 7.34
N ASN A 243 -3.01 12.45 8.58
CA ASN A 243 -2.25 12.86 9.75
C ASN A 243 -1.37 11.71 10.26
N ASN A 244 -0.08 11.98 10.42
CA ASN A 244 0.88 11.00 10.93
C ASN A 244 0.70 10.65 12.40
N ASP A 245 0.18 11.58 13.21
CA ASP A 245 0.00 11.36 14.64
C ASP A 245 -1.17 10.42 14.92
N GLU A 246 -2.21 10.43 14.06
CA GLU A 246 -3.31 9.44 14.14
C GLU A 246 -2.78 8.01 13.87
N VAL A 247 -1.92 7.84 12.89
CA VAL A 247 -1.33 6.51 12.59
C VAL A 247 -0.35 6.07 13.68
N ARG A 248 0.39 7.00 14.29
CA ARG A 248 1.22 6.69 15.47
C ARG A 248 0.38 6.24 16.65
N ALA A 249 -0.73 6.93 16.94
CA ALA A 249 -1.66 6.54 18.00
C ALA A 249 -2.21 5.13 17.75
N PHE A 250 -2.67 4.84 16.53
CA PHE A 250 -3.10 3.51 16.13
C PHE A 250 -2.02 2.45 16.36
N LEU A 251 -0.78 2.68 15.94
CA LEU A 251 0.33 1.74 16.11
C LEU A 251 0.70 1.52 17.58
N ASN A 252 0.65 2.56 18.43
CA ASN A 252 0.91 2.46 19.86
C ASN A 252 -0.13 1.57 20.55
N ASP A 253 -1.40 1.69 20.20
CA ASP A 253 -2.47 0.84 20.72
C ASP A 253 -2.28 -0.62 20.31
N TYR A 254 -1.68 -0.86 19.16
CA TYR A 254 -1.35 -2.20 18.65
C TYR A 254 0.00 -2.76 19.13
N LYS A 255 0.75 -2.02 19.95
CA LYS A 255 2.12 -2.38 20.40
C LYS A 255 3.06 -2.73 19.25
N ASP A 256 2.80 -2.16 18.08
CA ASP A 256 3.61 -2.37 16.88
C ASP A 256 4.63 -1.23 16.74
N THR A 257 5.82 -1.55 16.30
CA THR A 257 6.91 -0.60 16.29
C THR A 257 6.86 0.34 15.08
N THR A 258 7.28 1.51 15.30
CA THR A 258 7.36 2.78 14.58
C THR A 258 7.64 2.78 13.07
N ASN A 259 8.14 1.71 12.48
CA ASN A 259 8.55 1.70 11.07
C ASN A 259 7.38 1.52 10.08
N LEU A 260 6.24 1.02 10.56
CA LEU A 260 5.04 0.80 9.71
C LEU A 260 4.23 2.07 9.43
N LYS A 261 4.45 3.15 10.17
CA LYS A 261 3.69 4.41 10.01
C LYS A 261 3.70 4.92 8.57
N ASP A 262 4.87 5.03 7.98
CA ASP A 262 5.01 5.57 6.62
C ASP A 262 4.41 4.63 5.58
N GLU A 263 4.51 3.33 5.79
CA GLU A 263 3.92 2.32 4.89
C GLU A 263 2.39 2.32 4.97
N LEU A 264 1.80 2.43 6.17
CA LEU A 264 0.36 2.55 6.36
C LEU A 264 -0.19 3.84 5.76
N GLN A 265 0.54 4.98 5.90
CA GLN A 265 0.14 6.23 5.27
C GLN A 265 0.23 6.17 3.73
N LYS A 266 1.28 5.59 3.18
CA LYS A 266 1.42 5.37 1.74
C LYS A 266 0.30 4.47 1.21
N TYR A 267 -0.04 3.40 1.94
CA TYR A 267 -1.15 2.51 1.62
C TYR A 267 -2.48 3.29 1.60
N ARG A 268 -2.78 4.06 2.67
CA ARG A 268 -4.00 4.86 2.78
C ARG A 268 -4.09 5.91 1.67
N LEU A 269 -3.01 6.63 1.39
CA LEU A 269 -2.96 7.63 0.32
C LEU A 269 -3.30 7.02 -1.04
N LYS A 270 -2.64 5.93 -1.42
CA LYS A 270 -2.89 5.25 -2.71
C LYS A 270 -4.35 4.84 -2.85
N ARG A 271 -4.93 4.23 -1.83
CA ARG A 271 -6.33 3.81 -1.84
C ARG A 271 -7.31 4.98 -1.94
N LEU A 272 -7.04 6.09 -1.24
CA LEU A 272 -7.88 7.28 -1.32
C LEU A 272 -7.88 7.87 -2.73
N LEU A 273 -6.71 7.99 -3.35
CA LEU A 273 -6.57 8.51 -4.72
C LEU A 273 -7.29 7.63 -5.74
N LEU A 274 -7.09 6.31 -5.68
CA LEU A 274 -7.80 5.34 -6.54
C LEU A 274 -9.32 5.40 -6.37
N ASN A 275 -9.79 5.67 -5.15
CA ASN A 275 -11.20 5.86 -4.83
C ASN A 275 -11.69 7.30 -5.04
N LYS A 276 -11.04 8.09 -5.90
CA LYS A 276 -11.45 9.45 -6.31
C LYS A 276 -11.53 10.45 -5.16
N ASN A 277 -10.67 10.32 -4.15
CA ASN A 277 -10.50 11.30 -3.09
C ASN A 277 -9.22 12.10 -3.28
N SER A 278 -9.28 13.41 -3.10
CA SER A 278 -8.09 14.24 -2.94
C SER A 278 -7.60 14.18 -1.49
N CYS A 279 -6.31 14.36 -1.27
CA CYS A 279 -5.68 14.16 0.01
C CYS A 279 -4.84 15.38 0.44
N ILE A 280 -4.83 15.68 1.72
CA ILE A 280 -3.96 16.67 2.36
C ILE A 280 -2.98 15.93 3.27
N CYS A 281 -1.69 15.99 2.97
CA CYS A 281 -0.66 15.40 3.81
C CYS A 281 -0.32 16.36 4.96
N ASP A 282 -0.97 16.19 6.12
CA ASP A 282 -0.71 16.95 7.34
C ASP A 282 0.57 16.44 8.02
N SER A 283 1.68 16.63 7.33
CA SER A 283 3.03 16.27 7.80
C SER A 283 4.03 17.29 7.27
N CYS A 284 5.20 17.37 7.93
CA CYS A 284 6.27 18.23 7.45
C CYS A 284 6.85 17.69 6.13
N LEU A 285 6.65 18.43 5.02
CA LEU A 285 7.25 18.08 3.74
C LEU A 285 8.77 18.29 3.75
N CYS A 286 9.24 19.39 4.38
CA CYS A 286 10.65 19.83 4.33
C CYS A 286 11.66 18.77 4.78
N HIS A 287 11.31 17.87 5.70
CA HIS A 287 12.21 16.78 6.07
C HIS A 287 12.33 15.76 4.95
N ASN A 288 13.50 15.67 4.29
CA ASN A 288 13.76 14.82 3.11
C ASN A 288 12.81 15.11 1.94
N TYR A 289 12.58 16.40 1.63
CA TYR A 289 11.58 16.78 0.64
C TYR A 289 11.86 16.20 -0.75
N GLN A 290 13.13 16.08 -1.17
CA GLN A 290 13.50 15.55 -2.48
C GLN A 290 12.97 14.12 -2.67
N GLU A 291 13.22 13.23 -1.70
CA GLU A 291 12.76 11.84 -1.75
C GLU A 291 11.22 11.76 -1.74
N LYS A 292 10.57 12.59 -0.91
CA LYS A 292 9.11 12.67 -0.85
C LYS A 292 8.52 13.16 -2.17
N LEU A 293 9.05 14.20 -2.78
CA LEU A 293 8.57 14.71 -4.06
C LEU A 293 8.75 13.69 -5.18
N GLU A 294 9.87 12.95 -5.19
CA GLU A 294 10.03 11.84 -6.13
C GLU A 294 8.95 10.77 -5.94
N TYR A 295 8.60 10.45 -4.69
CA TYR A 295 7.52 9.51 -4.42
C TYR A 295 6.17 10.03 -4.94
N TYR A 296 5.78 11.27 -4.62
CA TYR A 296 4.51 11.84 -5.09
C TYR A 296 4.46 11.97 -6.62
N LYS A 297 5.56 12.36 -7.24
CA LYS A 297 5.67 12.41 -8.70
C LYS A 297 5.46 11.04 -9.37
N LYS A 298 5.97 9.96 -8.74
CA LYS A 298 5.78 8.58 -9.22
C LYS A 298 4.35 8.07 -9.08
N LEU A 299 3.53 8.68 -8.22
CA LEU A 299 2.10 8.32 -8.10
C LEU A 299 1.28 8.78 -9.32
N GLY A 300 1.78 9.73 -10.12
CA GLY A 300 1.10 10.20 -11.34
C GLY A 300 -0.10 11.12 -11.12
N TYR A 301 -0.41 11.50 -9.88
CA TYR A 301 -1.48 12.44 -9.55
C TYR A 301 -0.95 13.86 -9.44
N PRO A 302 -1.75 14.90 -9.81
CA PRO A 302 -1.40 16.29 -9.53
C PRO A 302 -1.11 16.49 -8.04
N TYR A 303 -0.12 17.28 -7.71
CA TYR A 303 0.13 17.70 -6.34
C TYR A 303 0.46 19.21 -6.28
N TYR A 304 0.16 19.81 -5.14
CA TYR A 304 0.38 21.23 -4.86
C TYR A 304 1.15 21.38 -3.55
N ILE A 305 2.14 22.23 -3.53
CA ILE A 305 2.96 22.51 -2.36
C ILE A 305 2.57 23.85 -1.79
N ILE A 306 2.03 23.85 -0.57
CA ILE A 306 1.67 25.05 0.17
C ILE A 306 2.72 25.31 1.23
N ARG A 307 3.40 26.45 1.14
CA ARG A 307 4.28 26.96 2.18
C ARG A 307 3.47 27.63 3.27
N LEU A 308 3.81 27.35 4.53
CA LEU A 308 3.26 28.05 5.67
C LEU A 308 4.30 29.04 6.20
N ASP A 309 3.88 30.29 6.35
CA ASP A 309 4.68 31.33 6.98
C ASP A 309 4.08 31.74 8.32
N CYS A 310 4.96 31.99 9.27
CA CYS A 310 4.63 32.39 10.64
C CYS A 310 5.88 32.95 11.32
N SER A 311 5.73 33.99 12.12
CA SER A 311 6.81 34.51 12.95
C SER A 311 7.21 33.53 14.05
N GLU A 312 8.45 33.61 14.47
CA GLU A 312 9.01 32.77 15.53
C GLU A 312 8.31 32.99 16.87
N GLU A 313 7.95 34.23 17.15
CA GLU A 313 7.23 34.64 18.34
C GLU A 313 5.88 33.92 18.44
N VAL A 314 5.11 33.89 17.36
CA VAL A 314 3.82 33.23 17.30
C VAL A 314 3.96 31.71 17.36
N VAL A 315 4.98 31.15 16.72
CA VAL A 315 5.28 29.70 16.84
C VAL A 315 5.57 29.32 18.28
N LYS A 316 6.41 30.12 18.98
CA LYS A 316 6.73 29.91 20.39
C LYS A 316 5.49 29.94 21.25
N GLU A 317 4.69 30.99 21.12
CA GLU A 317 3.43 31.14 21.87
C GLU A 317 2.48 29.96 21.66
N ARG A 318 2.31 29.51 20.39
CA ARG A 318 1.46 28.37 20.05
C ARG A 318 1.95 27.07 20.67
N LEU A 319 3.25 26.83 20.67
CA LEU A 319 3.84 25.61 21.20
C LEU A 319 3.83 25.57 22.74
N GLU A 320 4.05 26.73 23.40
CA GLU A 320 3.97 26.86 24.87
C GLU A 320 2.53 26.72 25.39
N LYS A 321 1.54 27.22 24.65
CA LYS A 321 0.11 27.07 25.02
C LYS A 321 -0.53 25.75 24.61
N ARG A 322 0.22 24.88 23.91
CA ARG A 322 -0.34 23.63 23.38
C ARG A 322 -0.74 22.68 24.47
N VAL A 323 -2.00 22.25 24.44
CA VAL A 323 -2.51 21.17 25.26
C VAL A 323 -2.58 19.90 24.41
N VAL A 324 -1.92 18.83 24.86
CA VAL A 324 -1.97 17.51 24.21
C VAL A 324 -3.28 16.82 24.60
N ASN A 325 -4.10 16.49 23.60
CA ASN A 325 -5.34 15.76 23.77
C ASN A 325 -5.62 14.89 22.53
N LYS A 326 -6.77 14.21 22.46
CA LYS A 326 -7.14 13.36 21.30
C LYS A 326 -7.18 14.12 19.96
N ASP A 327 -7.53 15.41 19.98
CA ASP A 327 -7.62 16.25 18.79
C ASP A 327 -6.28 16.88 18.42
N ASN A 328 -5.29 16.80 19.30
CA ASN A 328 -3.96 17.36 19.14
C ASN A 328 -2.92 16.43 19.80
N ALA A 329 -2.61 15.34 19.12
CA ALA A 329 -1.68 14.31 19.59
C ALA A 329 -0.19 14.69 19.45
N SER A 330 0.13 15.86 18.87
CA SER A 330 1.52 16.28 18.67
C SER A 330 2.16 16.72 19.98
N ILE A 331 3.27 16.08 20.34
CA ILE A 331 4.11 16.38 21.51
C ILE A 331 5.25 17.34 21.21
N ALA A 332 5.26 17.99 20.04
CA ALA A 332 6.35 18.85 19.60
C ALA A 332 6.46 20.11 20.47
N THR A 333 7.68 20.47 20.82
CA THR A 333 8.05 21.63 21.65
C THR A 333 8.70 22.74 20.82
N PHE A 334 8.92 23.92 21.42
CA PHE A 334 9.66 25.00 20.76
C PHE A 334 11.12 24.61 20.46
N ASN A 335 11.75 23.78 21.27
CA ASN A 335 13.08 23.24 20.98
C ASN A 335 13.08 22.38 19.71
N ASN A 336 12.00 21.62 19.44
CA ASN A 336 11.87 20.89 18.20
C ASN A 336 11.77 21.83 16.97
N TYR A 337 11.08 22.96 17.11
CA TYR A 337 11.03 23.99 16.05
C TYR A 337 12.41 24.59 15.78
N LEU A 338 13.15 25.00 16.82
CA LEU A 338 14.50 25.57 16.68
C LEU A 338 15.44 24.55 16.01
N TRP A 339 15.42 23.32 16.47
CA TRP A 339 16.23 22.26 15.85
C TRP A 339 15.88 22.06 14.37
N MET A 340 14.60 22.06 14.00
CA MET A 340 14.19 21.95 12.60
C MET A 340 14.65 23.14 11.78
N LYS A 341 14.55 24.36 12.31
CA LYS A 341 14.98 25.60 11.65
C LYS A 341 16.48 25.58 11.34
N GLU A 342 17.29 25.01 12.22
CA GLU A 342 18.74 24.91 12.06
C GLU A 342 19.19 23.74 11.17
N ASN A 343 18.47 22.62 11.21
CA ASN A 343 18.95 21.33 10.65
C ASN A 343 18.12 20.81 9.48
N VAL A 344 16.99 21.42 9.16
CA VAL A 344 16.08 20.95 8.10
C VAL A 344 15.87 22.04 7.07
N GLU A 345 16.32 21.79 5.84
CA GLU A 345 16.11 22.69 4.72
C GLU A 345 14.63 22.71 4.31
N ARG A 346 14.09 23.92 4.09
CA ARG A 346 12.75 24.08 3.53
C ARG A 346 12.73 23.81 2.03
N VAL A 347 11.57 23.44 1.51
CA VAL A 347 11.36 23.28 0.07
C VAL A 347 11.74 24.60 -0.65
N PRO A 348 12.53 24.58 -1.73
CA PRO A 348 12.88 25.79 -2.49
C PRO A 348 11.65 26.56 -2.96
N LEU A 349 11.75 27.91 -3.02
CA LEU A 349 10.62 28.79 -3.36
C LEU A 349 10.06 28.53 -4.76
N GLU A 350 10.90 28.16 -5.71
CA GLU A 350 10.52 27.84 -7.08
C GLU A 350 9.63 26.59 -7.19
N LEU A 351 9.58 25.74 -6.17
CA LEU A 351 8.70 24.57 -6.10
C LEU A 351 7.40 24.83 -5.33
N ILE A 352 7.22 26.02 -4.77
CA ILE A 352 6.04 26.38 -3.97
C ILE A 352 4.93 26.91 -4.88
N ASP A 353 3.78 26.29 -4.83
CA ASP A 353 2.60 26.69 -5.59
C ASP A 353 1.85 27.85 -4.93
N PHE A 354 1.80 27.85 -3.59
CA PHE A 354 1.07 28.86 -2.80
C PHE A 354 1.70 29.05 -1.42
N THR A 355 1.56 30.25 -0.87
CA THR A 355 2.01 30.56 0.50
C THR A 355 0.81 31.01 1.33
N ILE A 356 0.71 30.49 2.55
CA ILE A 356 -0.30 30.87 3.53
C ILE A 356 0.42 31.46 4.75
N ASN A 357 0.15 32.72 5.05
CA ASN A 357 0.53 33.35 6.32
C ASN A 357 -0.46 32.92 7.40
N THR A 358 0.00 32.11 8.36
CA THR A 358 -0.88 31.54 9.38
C THR A 358 -1.20 32.50 10.53
N GLU A 359 -0.73 33.73 10.46
CA GLU A 359 -1.09 34.84 11.37
C GLU A 359 -2.27 35.66 10.83
N GLU A 360 -2.62 35.49 9.58
CA GLU A 360 -3.72 36.17 8.90
C GLU A 360 -4.95 35.27 8.78
N ASP A 361 -5.99 35.75 8.05
CA ASP A 361 -7.20 34.96 7.79
C ASP A 361 -6.92 33.75 6.91
N ILE A 362 -6.72 32.58 7.54
CA ILE A 362 -6.46 31.31 6.85
C ILE A 362 -7.64 30.93 5.95
N LYS A 363 -8.88 31.20 6.35
CA LYS A 363 -10.09 30.86 5.59
C LYS A 363 -10.12 31.57 4.23
N LEU A 364 -9.76 32.84 4.22
CA LEU A 364 -9.69 33.63 2.99
C LEU A 364 -8.58 33.12 2.06
N GLN A 365 -7.38 32.91 2.59
CA GLN A 365 -6.22 32.44 1.82
C GLN A 365 -6.45 31.04 1.25
N VAL A 366 -7.10 30.13 2.00
CA VAL A 366 -7.49 28.80 1.50
C VAL A 366 -8.50 28.92 0.35
N LYS A 367 -9.48 29.84 0.45
CA LYS A 367 -10.44 30.09 -0.62
C LYS A 367 -9.74 30.61 -1.89
N GLU A 368 -8.75 31.49 -1.74
CA GLU A 368 -7.93 31.99 -2.86
C GLU A 368 -7.15 30.87 -3.53
N PHE A 369 -6.51 29.99 -2.73
CA PHE A 369 -5.81 28.81 -3.24
C PHE A 369 -6.73 27.91 -4.07
N ILE A 370 -7.89 27.52 -3.52
CA ILE A 370 -8.87 26.66 -4.19
C ILE A 370 -9.35 27.29 -5.49
N SER A 371 -9.64 28.61 -5.48
CA SER A 371 -10.07 29.35 -6.67
C SER A 371 -8.97 29.41 -7.74
N LYS A 372 -7.71 29.66 -7.34
CA LYS A 372 -6.55 29.76 -8.24
C LYS A 372 -6.33 28.47 -9.03
N TYR A 373 -6.46 27.32 -8.38
CA TYR A 373 -6.21 26.02 -8.98
C TYR A 373 -7.48 25.28 -9.45
N ARG A 374 -8.65 25.87 -9.24
CA ARG A 374 -9.99 25.30 -9.63
C ARG A 374 -10.21 23.91 -9.05
N LEU A 375 -9.89 23.72 -7.77
CA LEU A 375 -9.98 22.45 -7.05
C LEU A 375 -11.40 22.11 -6.58
#